data_720baf74423ea10963e306ec658293b2
#
_entry.id   720baf74423ea10963e306ec658293b2
#
_cell.length_a   1.000
_cell.length_b   1.000
_cell.length_c   1.000
_cell.angle_alpha   90.00
_cell.angle_beta   90.00
_cell.angle_gamma   90.00
#
_symmetry.space_group_name_H-M   'P 1'
#
loop_
_entity.id
_entity.type
_entity.pdbx_description
1 polymer ?
#
loop_
_entity_poly.entity_id
_entity_poly.type
_entity_poly.pdbx_seq_one_letter_code
_entity_poly.pdbx_strand_id
1 'polypeptide(L)' 'MSDKKVEVTIEQIKKLKELSGAGLTDAKQALVEAKGDFDKALEAMRK' A
#
# COMPACT_ATOMS: atom_id res chain seq x y z
N MET A 1 -17.14 -12.35 9.06
CA MET A 1 -16.93 -11.95 8.98
C MET A 1 -16.31 -11.25 8.66
N SER A 2 -15.91 -10.76 8.41
CA SER A 2 -15.09 -10.18 8.28
C SER A 2 -14.93 -9.63 7.31
N ASP A 3 -15.42 -9.05 6.74
CA ASP A 3 -15.22 -8.48 5.75
C ASP A 3 -14.42 -7.49 5.96
N LYS A 4 -13.44 -7.42 5.78
CA LYS A 4 -12.58 -6.50 5.90
C LYS A 4 -12.63 -5.60 4.92
N LYS A 5 -12.91 -4.46 4.92
CA LYS A 5 -12.81 -3.52 3.98
C LYS A 5 -11.43 -3.15 3.80
N VAL A 6 -10.89 -2.97 2.71
CA VAL A 6 -9.60 -2.45 2.41
C VAL A 6 -9.52 -1.03 2.84
N GLU A 7 -8.74 -0.74 3.85
CA GLU A 7 -8.61 0.59 4.31
C GLU A 7 -7.28 1.13 3.95
N VAL A 8 -7.14 1.95 3.00
CA VAL A 8 -5.89 2.58 2.57
C VAL A 8 -5.94 4.04 2.95
N THR A 9 -5.07 4.46 3.85
CA THR A 9 -5.07 5.85 4.28
C THR A 9 -3.95 6.61 3.63
N ILE A 10 -4.05 7.90 3.63
CA ILE A 10 -3.02 8.75 3.04
C ILE A 10 -1.70 8.52 3.75
N GLU A 11 -1.73 8.32 5.04
CA GLU A 11 -0.49 8.10 5.75
C GLU A 11 0.21 6.84 5.26
N GLN A 12 -0.55 5.80 5.02
CA GLN A 12 0.06 4.59 4.53
C GLN A 12 0.61 4.79 3.14
N ILE A 13 -0.10 5.52 2.32
CA ILE A 13 0.37 5.77 0.97
C ILE A 13 1.66 6.56 0.98
N LYS A 14 1.72 7.59 1.80
CA LYS A 14 2.91 8.40 1.86
C LYS A 14 4.09 7.61 2.39
N LYS A 15 3.85 6.83 3.42
CA LYS A 15 4.93 6.06 3.97
C LYS A 15 5.42 5.05 2.96
N LEU A 16 4.53 4.37 2.29
CA LEU A 16 4.91 3.38 1.31
C LEU A 16 5.66 4.04 0.17
N LYS A 17 5.20 5.21 -0.24
CA LYS A 17 5.85 5.92 -1.29
C LYS A 17 7.29 6.27 -0.90
N GLU A 18 7.49 6.70 0.32
CA GLU A 18 8.82 7.06 0.76
C GLU A 18 9.71 5.85 0.87
N LEU A 19 9.20 4.77 1.38
CA LEU A 19 10.00 3.58 1.55
C LEU A 19 10.34 2.93 0.21
N SER A 20 9.43 2.95 -0.71
CA SER A 20 9.68 2.32 -2.00
C SER A 20 10.27 3.26 -3.01
N GLY A 21 10.08 4.54 -2.83
CA GLY A 21 10.58 5.49 -3.81
C GLY A 21 9.69 5.63 -5.01
N ALA A 22 8.51 5.07 -4.97
CA ALA A 22 7.61 5.18 -6.11
C ALA A 22 6.68 6.37 -5.93
N GLY A 23 5.79 6.57 -6.86
CA GLY A 23 4.87 7.68 -6.78
C GLY A 23 3.69 7.37 -5.90
N LEU A 24 2.88 8.39 -5.65
CA LEU A 24 1.72 8.19 -4.80
C LEU A 24 0.74 7.23 -5.44
N THR A 25 0.55 7.34 -6.72
CA THR A 25 -0.39 6.47 -7.39
C THR A 25 0.05 5.02 -7.29
N ASP A 26 1.33 4.78 -7.48
CA ASP A 26 1.82 3.41 -7.40
C ASP A 26 1.67 2.88 -5.98
N ALA A 27 1.98 3.70 -5.00
CA ALA A 27 1.87 3.27 -3.62
C ALA A 27 0.41 2.92 -3.30
N LYS A 28 -0.50 3.76 -3.75
CA LYS A 28 -1.90 3.51 -3.47
C LYS A 28 -2.32 2.21 -4.14
N GLN A 29 -1.94 2.03 -5.38
CA GLN A 29 -2.34 0.84 -6.09
C GLN A 29 -1.75 -0.40 -5.41
N ALA A 30 -0.52 -0.35 -4.99
CA ALA A 30 0.08 -1.49 -4.32
C ALA A 30 -0.69 -1.84 -3.05
N LEU A 31 -1.08 -0.81 -2.31
CA LEU A 31 -1.82 -1.06 -1.08
C LEU A 31 -3.18 -1.66 -1.37
N VAL A 32 -3.83 -1.18 -2.40
CA VAL A 32 -5.13 -1.71 -2.75
C VAL A 32 -5.01 -3.16 -3.17
N GLU A 33 -4.01 -3.48 -3.96
CA GLU A 33 -3.83 -4.83 -4.41
C GLU A 33 -3.43 -5.74 -3.25
N ALA A 34 -2.74 -5.18 -2.27
CA ALA A 34 -2.35 -5.95 -1.10
C ALA A 34 -3.47 -5.98 -0.08
N LYS A 35 -4.63 -5.45 -0.45
CA LYS A 35 -5.76 -5.43 0.45
C LYS A 35 -5.43 -4.70 1.74
N GLY A 36 -4.74 -3.61 1.65
CA GLY A 36 -4.43 -2.80 2.82
C GLY A 36 -3.25 -3.32 3.63
N ASP A 37 -2.58 -4.34 3.15
CA ASP A 37 -1.47 -4.91 3.89
C ASP A 37 -0.20 -4.16 3.53
N PHE A 38 0.29 -3.35 4.43
CA PHE A 38 1.46 -2.52 4.16
C PHE A 38 2.68 -3.37 3.81
N ASP A 39 2.92 -4.41 4.58
CA ASP A 39 4.08 -5.25 4.33
C ASP A 39 4.02 -5.89 2.96
N LYS A 40 2.89 -6.41 2.58
CA LYS A 40 2.77 -7.02 1.28
C LYS A 40 2.90 -6.01 0.18
N ALA A 41 2.33 -4.85 0.38
CA ALA A 41 2.44 -3.80 -0.62
C ALA A 41 3.89 -3.40 -0.79
N LEU A 42 4.61 -3.28 0.31
CA LEU A 42 5.99 -2.89 0.25
C LEU A 42 6.80 -3.95 -0.48
N GLU A 43 6.53 -5.21 -0.19
CA GLU A 43 7.24 -6.26 -0.85
C GLU A 43 6.95 -6.27 -2.34
N ALA A 44 5.74 -6.04 -2.73
CA ALA A 44 5.39 -6.01 -4.13
C ALA A 44 6.12 -4.90 -4.85
N MET A 45 6.39 -3.81 -4.15
CA MET A 45 7.06 -2.70 -4.78
C MET A 45 8.58 -2.79 -4.74
N ARG A 46 9.12 -3.65 -3.89
CA ARG A 46 10.53 -3.72 -3.85
C ARG A 46 10.91 -4.75 -4.81
N LYS A 47 11.31 -4.66 -5.80
CA LYS A 47 11.69 -5.58 -6.73
C LYS A 47 12.96 -5.58 -6.94
#